data_1c6145ebb2f784c15e27b49266185b62
#
_entry.id   1c6145ebb2f784c15e27b49266185b62
#
_cell.length_a   1.000
_cell.length_b   1.000
_cell.length_c   1.000
_cell.angle_alpha   90.00
_cell.angle_beta   90.00
_cell.angle_gamma   90.00
#
_symmetry.space_group_name_H-M   'P 1'
#
loop_
_entity.id
_entity.type
_entity.pdbx_description
1 polymer ?
#
loop_
_entity_poly.entity_id
_entity_poly.type
_entity_poly.pdbx_seq_one_letter_code
_entity_poly.pdbx_strand_id
1 'polypeptide(L)'
;MSDIQHRFRVPHPLVLLTGCILLASMASYVLPAGEFERSIDEETGKIAVVAGTYEQVEQTPVNLFLAMVALPRGMVDAGGVIFLVFLIGGALTVVDETGALRRGISSLVHALKGRDLLIIAAISLFFATGGVVQNMQEEIIPLIPVVLIVTSRLGFTPLVAMAISAGAAFVGSAFSPINPFQVLIAQDAAGVAAASGWFFRVVFLLIA
;
A
#
# COMPACT_ATOMS: atom_id res chain seq x y z
N MET A 1 8.77 -26.10 -33.56
CA MET A 1 9.56 -25.62 -32.41
C MET A 1 8.54 -25.02 -31.44
N SER A 2 8.15 -25.77 -30.43
CA SER A 2 7.15 -25.38 -29.46
C SER A 2 7.85 -24.55 -28.35
N ASP A 3 7.55 -23.27 -28.32
CA ASP A 3 7.96 -22.36 -27.24
C ASP A 3 7.32 -22.81 -25.94
N ILE A 4 8.11 -23.46 -25.10
CA ILE A 4 7.74 -23.73 -23.70
C ILE A 4 7.90 -22.41 -22.93
N GLN A 5 6.91 -21.54 -23.04
CA GLN A 5 6.80 -20.42 -22.12
C GLN A 5 6.48 -20.99 -20.73
N HIS A 6 7.50 -21.13 -19.89
CA HIS A 6 7.35 -21.30 -18.46
C HIS A 6 6.60 -20.08 -17.90
N ARG A 7 5.26 -20.13 -17.92
CA ARG A 7 4.44 -19.16 -17.19
C ARG A 7 4.71 -19.36 -15.69
N PHE A 8 5.51 -18.49 -15.14
CA PHE A 8 5.63 -18.36 -13.69
C PHE A 8 4.23 -18.07 -13.13
N ARG A 9 3.57 -19.07 -12.59
CA ARG A 9 2.30 -18.89 -11.87
C ARG A 9 2.63 -18.46 -10.46
N VAL A 10 2.38 -17.19 -10.15
CA VAL A 10 2.48 -16.71 -8.77
C VAL A 10 1.50 -17.53 -7.92
N PRO A 11 1.96 -18.17 -6.84
CA PRO A 11 1.09 -18.96 -5.98
C PRO A 11 0.04 -18.06 -5.29
N HIS A 12 -1.04 -18.69 -4.84
CA HIS A 12 -2.10 -17.97 -4.13
C HIS A 12 -1.53 -17.22 -2.91
N PRO A 13 -1.98 -15.98 -2.60
CA PRO A 13 -1.46 -15.19 -1.47
C PRO A 13 -1.40 -15.93 -0.14
N LEU A 14 -2.40 -16.78 0.16
CA LEU A 14 -2.38 -17.59 1.38
C LEU A 14 -1.23 -18.60 1.42
N VAL A 15 -0.84 -19.16 0.27
CA VAL A 15 0.31 -20.07 0.17
C VAL A 15 1.60 -19.32 0.43
N LEU A 16 1.73 -18.10 -0.09
CA LEU A 16 2.88 -17.23 0.15
C LEU A 16 2.97 -16.85 1.63
N LEU A 17 1.87 -16.43 2.25
CA LEU A 17 1.84 -16.09 3.68
C LEU A 17 2.19 -17.29 4.57
N THR A 18 1.61 -18.45 4.29
CA THR A 18 1.95 -19.69 5.01
C THR A 18 3.42 -20.04 4.83
N GLY A 19 3.94 -19.92 3.62
CA GLY A 19 5.36 -20.11 3.34
C GLY A 19 6.27 -19.16 4.13
N CYS A 20 5.91 -17.88 4.22
CA CYS A 20 6.63 -16.90 5.02
C CYS A 20 6.61 -17.24 6.52
N ILE A 21 5.46 -17.68 7.06
CA ILE A 21 5.34 -18.11 8.46
C ILE A 21 6.26 -19.33 8.74
N LEU A 22 6.24 -20.32 7.85
CA LEU A 22 7.10 -21.50 8.00
C LEU A 22 8.58 -21.14 7.90
N LEU A 23 8.97 -20.30 6.95
CA LEU A 23 10.34 -19.81 6.81
C LEU A 23 10.79 -19.03 8.05
N ALA A 24 9.96 -18.13 8.58
CA ALA A 24 10.25 -17.40 9.80
C ALA A 24 10.38 -18.33 11.01
N SER A 25 9.49 -19.34 11.12
CA SER A 25 9.56 -20.36 12.17
C SER A 25 10.85 -21.17 12.08
N MET A 26 11.27 -21.58 10.88
CA MET A 26 12.55 -22.27 10.68
C MET A 26 13.73 -21.36 11.02
N ALA A 27 13.70 -20.11 10.62
CA ALA A 27 14.73 -19.13 10.92
C ALA A 27 14.90 -18.89 12.42
N SER A 28 13.84 -19.01 13.22
CA SER A 28 13.90 -18.88 14.69
C SER A 28 14.76 -19.94 15.38
N TYR A 29 15.08 -21.06 14.73
CA TYR A 29 16.01 -22.08 15.23
C TYR A 29 17.47 -21.79 14.93
N VAL A 30 17.73 -20.94 13.92
CA VAL A 30 19.09 -20.67 13.41
C VAL A 30 19.57 -19.29 13.81
N LEU A 31 18.69 -18.30 13.82
CA LEU A 31 19.04 -16.93 14.15
C LEU A 31 19.18 -16.76 15.66
N PRO A 32 20.28 -16.15 16.15
CA PRO A 32 20.43 -15.84 17.56
C PRO A 32 19.35 -14.84 17.98
N ALA A 33 18.71 -15.08 19.13
CA ALA A 33 17.77 -14.16 19.71
C ALA A 33 18.52 -13.03 20.42
N GLY A 34 18.06 -11.78 20.23
CA GLY A 34 18.62 -10.62 20.87
C GLY A 34 17.57 -9.55 21.15
N GLU A 35 17.79 -8.77 22.17
CA GLU A 35 16.93 -7.69 22.60
C GLU A 35 17.73 -6.41 22.78
N PHE A 36 17.07 -5.28 22.52
CA PHE A 36 17.63 -3.96 22.82
C PHE A 36 16.90 -3.36 24.00
N GLU A 37 17.60 -2.62 24.85
CA GLU A 37 16.94 -1.76 25.82
C GLU A 37 16.06 -0.72 25.12
N ARG A 38 14.92 -0.46 25.71
CA ARG A 38 13.96 0.53 25.21
C ARG A 38 13.75 1.59 26.25
N SER A 39 13.94 2.85 25.89
CA SER A 39 13.65 4.01 26.72
C SER A 39 12.55 4.85 26.11
N ILE A 40 11.83 5.57 26.96
CA ILE A 40 10.89 6.59 26.49
C ILE A 40 11.72 7.81 26.12
N ASP A 41 11.67 8.21 24.87
CA ASP A 41 12.25 9.45 24.39
C ASP A 41 11.48 10.63 24.99
N GLU A 42 12.15 11.47 25.77
CA GLU A 42 11.52 12.59 26.48
C GLU A 42 10.98 13.68 25.53
N GLU A 43 11.51 13.79 24.31
CA GLU A 43 11.07 14.78 23.33
C GLU A 43 9.82 14.31 22.57
N THR A 44 9.73 13.03 22.25
CA THR A 44 8.65 12.47 21.44
C THR A 44 7.59 11.70 22.24
N GLY A 45 7.90 11.35 23.51
CA GLY A 45 7.07 10.50 24.36
C GLY A 45 6.93 9.05 23.85
N LYS A 46 7.75 8.64 22.88
CA LYS A 46 7.72 7.33 22.26
C LYS A 46 8.78 6.40 22.83
N ILE A 47 8.51 5.12 22.75
CA ILE A 47 9.49 4.08 23.09
C ILE A 47 10.51 3.99 21.95
N ALA A 48 11.74 4.40 22.21
CA ALA A 48 12.86 4.31 21.29
C ALA A 48 13.85 3.22 21.74
N VAL A 49 14.53 2.62 20.77
CA VAL A 49 15.60 1.66 21.00
C VAL A 49 16.87 2.44 21.38
N VAL A 50 17.53 2.04 22.47
CA VAL A 50 18.80 2.63 22.87
C VAL A 50 19.91 1.99 22.04
N ALA A 51 20.65 2.81 21.29
CA ALA A 51 21.73 2.33 20.43
C ALA A 51 22.87 1.73 21.28
N GLY A 52 23.38 0.57 20.85
CA GLY A 52 24.51 -0.10 21.52
C GLY A 52 24.15 -0.99 22.70
N THR A 53 22.85 -1.16 23.02
CA THR A 53 22.36 -2.01 24.12
C THR A 53 21.92 -3.39 23.67
N TYR A 54 22.42 -3.87 22.53
CA TYR A 54 22.08 -5.21 22.06
C TYR A 54 22.61 -6.26 23.02
N GLU A 55 21.71 -7.05 23.59
CA GLU A 55 22.04 -8.22 24.39
C GLU A 55 21.46 -9.48 23.77
N GLN A 56 22.24 -10.56 23.79
CA GLN A 56 21.76 -11.86 23.34
C GLN A 56 20.93 -12.51 24.45
N VAL A 57 19.69 -12.85 24.11
CA VAL A 57 18.75 -13.49 25.03
C VAL A 57 18.58 -14.97 24.72
N GLU A 58 17.94 -15.72 25.63
CA GLU A 58 17.65 -17.14 25.43
C GLU A 58 16.77 -17.33 24.19
N GLN A 59 17.15 -18.29 23.34
CA GLN A 59 16.38 -18.61 22.15
C GLN A 59 15.03 -19.23 22.52
N THR A 60 13.96 -18.66 21.96
CA THR A 60 12.60 -19.18 22.06
C THR A 60 12.11 -19.62 20.68
N PRO A 61 12.55 -20.79 20.17
CA PRO A 61 12.22 -21.23 18.82
C PRO A 61 10.72 -21.48 18.68
N VAL A 62 10.17 -21.04 17.55
CA VAL A 62 8.74 -21.18 17.24
C VAL A 62 8.44 -22.61 16.83
N ASN A 63 7.75 -23.36 17.68
CA ASN A 63 7.32 -24.72 17.37
C ASN A 63 6.14 -24.72 16.38
N LEU A 64 5.81 -25.90 15.82
CA LEU A 64 4.76 -26.03 14.81
C LEU A 64 3.40 -25.52 15.30
N PHE A 65 3.07 -25.73 16.55
CA PHE A 65 1.80 -25.24 17.13
C PHE A 65 1.77 -23.72 17.17
N LEU A 66 2.84 -23.07 17.60
CA LEU A 66 2.96 -21.62 17.59
C LEU A 66 2.93 -21.04 16.17
N ALA A 67 3.53 -21.73 15.20
CA ALA A 67 3.45 -21.35 13.79
C ALA A 67 2.01 -21.40 13.27
N MET A 68 1.22 -22.40 13.65
CA MET A 68 -0.20 -22.49 13.28
C MET A 68 -1.04 -21.38 13.93
N VAL A 69 -0.73 -21.01 15.18
CA VAL A 69 -1.42 -19.95 15.91
C VAL A 69 -0.96 -18.55 15.47
N ALA A 70 0.19 -18.44 14.79
CA ALA A 70 0.71 -17.16 14.32
C ALA A 70 -0.26 -16.43 13.36
N LEU A 71 -0.95 -17.18 12.48
CA LEU A 71 -1.91 -16.58 11.55
C LEU A 71 -3.09 -15.92 12.26
N PRO A 72 -3.87 -16.60 13.12
CA PRO A 72 -4.97 -15.94 13.83
C PRO A 72 -4.48 -14.83 14.78
N ARG A 73 -3.30 -14.97 15.42
CA ARG A 73 -2.71 -13.88 16.22
C ARG A 73 -2.40 -12.66 15.37
N GLY A 74 -1.71 -12.84 14.25
CA GLY A 74 -1.41 -11.74 13.33
C GLY A 74 -2.68 -11.05 12.78
N MET A 75 -3.77 -11.81 12.56
CA MET A 75 -5.06 -11.21 12.19
C MET A 75 -5.67 -10.38 13.33
N VAL A 76 -5.53 -10.81 14.57
CA VAL A 76 -6.00 -10.03 15.73
C VAL A 76 -5.16 -8.77 15.91
N ASP A 77 -3.84 -8.89 15.81
CA ASP A 77 -2.92 -7.76 15.93
C ASP A 77 -3.13 -6.72 14.81
N ALA A 78 -3.39 -7.19 13.59
CA ALA A 78 -3.73 -6.35 12.44
C ALA A 78 -5.22 -5.95 12.39
N GLY A 79 -6.02 -6.33 13.38
CA GLY A 79 -7.49 -6.19 13.36
C GLY A 79 -7.97 -4.77 13.09
N GLY A 80 -7.29 -3.76 13.66
CA GLY A 80 -7.60 -2.35 13.43
C GLY A 80 -7.45 -1.95 11.95
N VAL A 81 -6.37 -2.38 11.30
CA VAL A 81 -6.11 -2.11 9.88
C VAL A 81 -7.11 -2.88 9.01
N ILE A 82 -7.35 -4.15 9.30
CA ILE A 82 -8.32 -4.98 8.57
C ILE A 82 -9.71 -4.35 8.64
N PHE A 83 -10.15 -3.92 9.84
CA PHE A 83 -11.45 -3.29 10.02
C PHE A 83 -11.55 -1.95 9.27
N LEU A 84 -10.48 -1.15 9.30
CA LEU A 84 -10.41 0.11 8.54
C LEU A 84 -10.55 -0.13 7.03
N VAL A 85 -9.84 -1.13 6.49
CA VAL A 85 -9.92 -1.50 5.06
C VAL A 85 -11.35 -1.93 4.69
N PHE A 86 -12.02 -2.74 5.52
CA PHE A 86 -13.41 -3.13 5.29
C PHE A 86 -14.37 -1.93 5.33
N LEU A 87 -14.19 -1.00 6.27
CA LEU A 87 -15.02 0.20 6.35
C LEU A 87 -14.85 1.10 5.12
N ILE A 88 -13.62 1.35 4.72
CA ILE A 88 -13.31 2.18 3.55
C ILE A 88 -13.82 1.48 2.28
N GLY A 89 -13.52 0.19 2.11
CA GLY A 89 -13.99 -0.59 0.97
C GLY A 89 -15.52 -0.63 0.89
N GLY A 90 -16.20 -0.83 2.01
CA GLY A 90 -17.66 -0.76 2.08
C GLY A 90 -18.22 0.61 1.71
N ALA A 91 -17.63 1.68 2.25
CA ALA A 91 -18.03 3.04 1.92
C ALA A 91 -17.85 3.36 0.43
N LEU A 92 -16.71 2.95 -0.16
CA LEU A 92 -16.45 3.14 -1.59
C LEU A 92 -17.38 2.30 -2.46
N THR A 93 -17.72 1.07 -2.04
CA THR A 93 -18.72 0.25 -2.73
C THR A 93 -20.08 0.96 -2.78
N VAL A 94 -20.52 1.54 -1.65
CA VAL A 94 -21.77 2.32 -1.61
C VAL A 94 -21.68 3.53 -2.56
N VAL A 95 -20.56 4.25 -2.58
CA VAL A 95 -20.35 5.39 -3.50
C VAL A 95 -20.36 4.93 -4.96
N ASP A 96 -19.75 3.80 -5.29
CA ASP A 96 -19.74 3.25 -6.66
C ASP A 96 -21.17 2.79 -7.06
N GLU A 97 -21.91 2.13 -6.18
CA GLU A 97 -23.30 1.72 -6.38
C GLU A 97 -24.22 2.91 -6.68
N THR A 98 -23.98 4.09 -6.09
CA THR A 98 -24.70 5.32 -6.45
C THR A 98 -24.41 5.81 -7.87
N GLY A 99 -23.36 5.28 -8.51
CA GLY A 99 -22.86 5.72 -9.80
C GLY A 99 -22.18 7.10 -9.77
N ALA A 100 -21.87 7.61 -8.58
CA ALA A 100 -21.25 8.94 -8.42
C ALA A 100 -19.88 9.01 -9.08
N LEU A 101 -19.06 7.98 -8.90
CA LEU A 101 -17.71 7.89 -9.49
C LEU A 101 -17.78 7.86 -11.01
N ARG A 102 -18.67 7.03 -11.58
CA ARG A 102 -18.88 6.95 -13.04
C ARG A 102 -19.37 8.27 -13.61
N ARG A 103 -20.33 8.93 -12.94
CA ARG A 103 -20.83 10.24 -13.35
C ARG A 103 -19.75 11.31 -13.26
N GLY A 104 -18.95 11.30 -12.20
CA GLY A 104 -17.83 12.23 -12.02
C GLY A 104 -16.80 12.12 -13.16
N ILE A 105 -16.34 10.92 -13.46
CA ILE A 105 -15.40 10.66 -14.56
C ILE A 105 -16.04 11.03 -15.91
N SER A 106 -17.29 10.64 -16.15
CA SER A 106 -17.99 10.97 -17.41
C SER A 106 -18.19 12.48 -17.57
N SER A 107 -18.52 13.20 -16.49
CA SER A 107 -18.63 14.68 -16.50
C SER A 107 -17.29 15.33 -16.79
N LEU A 108 -16.21 14.85 -16.20
CA LEU A 108 -14.86 15.31 -16.46
C LEU A 108 -14.47 15.15 -17.94
N VAL A 109 -14.72 13.95 -18.52
CA VAL A 109 -14.48 13.69 -19.94
C VAL A 109 -15.30 14.61 -20.82
N HIS A 110 -16.57 14.84 -20.45
CA HIS A 110 -17.44 15.72 -21.24
C HIS A 110 -17.01 17.18 -21.17
N ALA A 111 -16.59 17.65 -20.00
CA ALA A 111 -16.13 19.02 -19.81
C ALA A 111 -14.80 19.30 -20.55
N LEU A 112 -13.95 18.27 -20.71
CA LEU A 112 -12.64 18.38 -21.38
C LEU A 112 -12.66 17.87 -22.82
N LYS A 113 -13.84 17.69 -23.42
CA LYS A 113 -14.00 17.17 -24.77
C LYS A 113 -13.12 17.90 -25.80
N GLY A 114 -12.35 17.14 -26.57
CA GLY A 114 -11.38 17.66 -27.55
C GLY A 114 -10.01 18.03 -26.96
N ARG A 115 -9.78 17.71 -25.69
CA ARG A 115 -8.49 17.91 -25.00
C ARG A 115 -8.03 16.63 -24.30
N ASP A 116 -7.76 15.62 -25.11
CA ASP A 116 -7.53 14.25 -24.63
C ASP A 116 -6.38 14.15 -23.62
N LEU A 117 -5.30 14.91 -23.82
CA LEU A 117 -4.19 14.97 -22.87
C LEU A 117 -4.59 15.56 -21.51
N LEU A 118 -5.51 16.52 -21.48
CA LEU A 118 -6.00 17.06 -20.22
C LEU A 118 -6.90 16.07 -19.47
N ILE A 119 -7.64 15.23 -20.19
CA ILE A 119 -8.43 14.16 -19.59
C ILE A 119 -7.50 13.15 -18.89
N ILE A 120 -6.44 12.74 -19.59
CA ILE A 120 -5.42 11.85 -19.03
C ILE A 120 -4.78 12.46 -17.81
N ALA A 121 -4.31 13.71 -17.90
CA ALA A 121 -3.70 14.41 -16.79
C ALA A 121 -4.65 14.55 -15.57
N ALA A 122 -5.92 14.87 -15.81
CA ALA A 122 -6.92 15.02 -14.77
C ALA A 122 -7.23 13.69 -14.07
N ILE A 123 -7.33 12.59 -14.83
CA ILE A 123 -7.52 11.24 -14.26
C ILE A 123 -6.28 10.84 -13.46
N SER A 124 -5.09 11.04 -14.01
CA SER A 124 -3.82 10.77 -13.29
C SER A 124 -3.74 11.54 -11.99
N LEU A 125 -4.06 12.84 -12.02
CA LEU A 125 -4.05 13.68 -10.81
C LEU A 125 -5.06 13.21 -9.77
N PHE A 126 -6.25 12.78 -10.20
CA PHE A 126 -7.26 12.20 -9.30
C PHE A 126 -6.73 10.96 -8.57
N PHE A 127 -6.18 10.00 -9.30
CA PHE A 127 -5.63 8.79 -8.70
C PHE A 127 -4.35 9.06 -7.90
N ALA A 128 -3.47 9.94 -8.38
CA ALA A 128 -2.28 10.35 -7.62
C ALA A 128 -2.67 10.99 -6.28
N THR A 129 -3.69 11.86 -6.28
CA THR A 129 -4.21 12.48 -5.05
C THR A 129 -4.76 11.41 -4.09
N GLY A 130 -5.51 10.44 -4.60
CA GLY A 130 -5.98 9.29 -3.80
C GLY A 130 -4.82 8.49 -3.20
N GLY A 131 -3.77 8.27 -3.96
CA GLY A 131 -2.53 7.66 -3.48
C GLY A 131 -1.84 8.48 -2.38
N VAL A 132 -1.74 9.80 -2.58
CA VAL A 132 -1.12 10.72 -1.60
C VAL A 132 -1.86 10.71 -0.27
N VAL A 133 -3.18 10.78 -0.29
CA VAL A 133 -4.00 10.99 0.91
C VAL A 133 -4.30 9.68 1.63
N GLN A 134 -4.60 8.62 0.89
CA GLN A 134 -5.24 7.41 1.42
C GLN A 134 -4.51 6.12 1.05
N ASN A 135 -3.43 6.18 0.28
CA ASN A 135 -2.78 4.98 -0.26
C ASN A 135 -3.73 4.16 -1.16
N MET A 136 -4.55 4.84 -1.96
CA MET A 136 -5.57 4.21 -2.82
C MET A 136 -4.92 3.19 -3.76
N GLN A 137 -5.08 1.91 -3.48
CA GLN A 137 -4.56 0.79 -4.28
C GLN A 137 -5.66 -0.21 -4.60
N GLU A 138 -6.34 -0.74 -3.60
CA GLU A 138 -7.42 -1.71 -3.76
C GLU A 138 -8.69 -1.06 -4.32
N GLU A 139 -8.96 0.18 -3.95
CA GLU A 139 -10.13 0.96 -4.37
C GLU A 139 -10.09 1.35 -5.86
N ILE A 140 -8.94 1.22 -6.51
CA ILE A 140 -8.81 1.43 -7.95
C ILE A 140 -9.51 0.31 -8.74
N ILE A 141 -9.52 -0.92 -8.21
CA ILE A 141 -9.98 -2.10 -8.94
C ILE A 141 -11.40 -1.92 -9.50
N PRO A 142 -12.40 -1.46 -8.74
CA PRO A 142 -13.75 -1.20 -9.27
C PRO A 142 -13.81 -0.07 -10.31
N LEU A 143 -12.81 0.83 -10.31
CA LEU A 143 -12.77 1.97 -11.23
C LEU A 143 -12.06 1.66 -12.57
N ILE A 144 -11.24 0.61 -12.61
CA ILE A 144 -10.49 0.22 -13.82
C ILE A 144 -11.39 0.06 -15.05
N PRO A 145 -12.55 -0.63 -14.99
CA PRO A 145 -13.43 -0.74 -16.16
C PRO A 145 -13.87 0.61 -16.71
N VAL A 146 -14.14 1.59 -15.83
CA VAL A 146 -14.53 2.94 -16.26
C VAL A 146 -13.37 3.65 -16.93
N VAL A 147 -12.17 3.57 -16.36
CA VAL A 147 -10.95 4.17 -16.95
C VAL A 147 -10.63 3.53 -18.30
N LEU A 148 -10.77 2.20 -18.43
CA LEU A 148 -10.58 1.49 -19.69
C LEU A 148 -11.58 1.95 -20.78
N ILE A 149 -12.84 2.16 -20.44
CA ILE A 149 -13.84 2.66 -21.38
C ILE A 149 -13.47 4.07 -21.84
N VAL A 150 -13.06 4.94 -20.92
CA VAL A 150 -12.67 6.31 -21.24
C VAL A 150 -11.44 6.33 -22.15
N THR A 151 -10.36 5.64 -21.75
CA THR A 151 -9.11 5.62 -22.53
C THR A 151 -9.29 4.98 -23.90
N SER A 152 -10.08 3.92 -24.02
CA SER A 152 -10.37 3.29 -25.31
C SER A 152 -11.15 4.21 -26.25
N ARG A 153 -12.09 5.00 -25.73
CA ARG A 153 -12.83 6.02 -26.53
C ARG A 153 -11.93 7.15 -27.02
N LEU A 154 -10.86 7.43 -26.30
CA LEU A 154 -9.84 8.42 -26.67
C LEU A 154 -8.75 7.82 -27.60
N GLY A 155 -8.85 6.53 -27.95
CA GLY A 155 -7.89 5.84 -28.81
C GLY A 155 -6.61 5.37 -28.11
N PHE A 156 -6.57 5.39 -26.80
CA PHE A 156 -5.42 4.94 -26.02
C PHE A 156 -5.49 3.44 -25.69
N THR A 157 -4.33 2.85 -25.47
CA THR A 157 -4.20 1.42 -25.14
C THR A 157 -4.57 1.15 -23.66
N PRO A 158 -4.92 -0.10 -23.31
CA PRO A 158 -5.14 -0.50 -21.90
C PRO A 158 -3.95 -0.22 -20.99
N LEU A 159 -2.72 -0.19 -21.52
CA LEU A 159 -1.52 0.15 -20.77
C LEU A 159 -1.59 1.59 -20.24
N VAL A 160 -2.09 2.53 -21.05
CA VAL A 160 -2.31 3.92 -20.62
C VAL A 160 -3.34 3.97 -19.49
N ALA A 161 -4.42 3.19 -19.57
CA ALA A 161 -5.40 3.12 -18.50
C ALA A 161 -4.77 2.67 -17.18
N MET A 162 -3.93 1.66 -17.20
CA MET A 162 -3.20 1.19 -16.02
C MET A 162 -2.20 2.24 -15.50
N ALA A 163 -1.49 2.91 -16.39
CA ALA A 163 -0.51 3.93 -16.01
C ALA A 163 -1.17 5.13 -15.32
N ILE A 164 -2.28 5.64 -15.86
CA ILE A 164 -2.98 6.82 -15.32
C ILE A 164 -3.85 6.52 -14.09
N SER A 165 -4.14 5.25 -13.80
CA SER A 165 -4.86 4.83 -12.60
C SER A 165 -3.91 4.26 -11.55
N ALA A 166 -3.57 2.98 -11.65
CA ALA A 166 -2.71 2.31 -10.69
C ALA A 166 -1.31 2.95 -10.62
N GLY A 167 -0.69 3.23 -11.77
CA GLY A 167 0.62 3.88 -11.83
C GLY A 167 0.63 5.24 -11.12
N ALA A 168 -0.35 6.09 -11.43
CA ALA A 168 -0.47 7.41 -10.81
C ALA A 168 -0.71 7.31 -9.28
N ALA A 169 -1.56 6.38 -8.82
CA ALA A 169 -1.80 6.17 -7.41
C ALA A 169 -0.55 5.65 -6.68
N PHE A 170 0.21 4.75 -7.29
CA PHE A 170 1.49 4.27 -6.73
C PHE A 170 2.52 5.41 -6.60
N VAL A 171 2.66 6.25 -7.62
CA VAL A 171 3.51 7.45 -7.56
C VAL A 171 3.05 8.38 -6.45
N GLY A 172 1.75 8.65 -6.37
CA GLY A 172 1.17 9.45 -5.30
C GLY A 172 1.48 8.90 -3.91
N SER A 173 1.31 7.59 -3.70
CA SER A 173 1.62 6.93 -2.43
C SER A 173 3.11 6.99 -2.09
N ALA A 174 3.98 6.65 -3.05
CA ALA A 174 5.43 6.55 -2.83
C ALA A 174 6.07 7.89 -2.44
N PHE A 175 5.63 8.96 -3.07
CA PHE A 175 6.15 10.33 -2.84
C PHE A 175 5.26 11.16 -1.91
N SER A 176 4.21 10.59 -1.35
CA SER A 176 3.33 11.30 -0.42
C SER A 176 4.09 11.88 0.77
N PRO A 177 3.83 13.13 1.14
CA PRO A 177 4.31 13.69 2.41
C PRO A 177 3.46 13.28 3.63
N ILE A 178 2.23 12.82 3.42
CA ILE A 178 1.21 12.65 4.46
C ILE A 178 0.55 11.26 4.48
N ASN A 179 0.98 10.34 3.60
CA ASN A 179 0.36 9.02 3.53
C ASN A 179 0.41 8.31 4.89
N PRO A 180 -0.75 7.94 5.47
CA PRO A 180 -0.81 7.37 6.81
C PRO A 180 -0.15 5.99 6.89
N PHE A 181 -0.24 5.19 5.83
CA PHE A 181 0.22 3.80 5.83
C PHE A 181 1.72 3.67 5.53
N GLN A 182 2.23 4.44 4.58
CA GLN A 182 3.62 4.32 4.14
C GLN A 182 4.55 5.31 4.84
N VAL A 183 4.07 6.52 5.13
CA VAL A 183 4.92 7.60 5.63
C VAL A 183 4.80 7.74 7.14
N LEU A 184 3.57 7.90 7.66
CA LEU A 184 3.39 8.14 9.09
C LEU A 184 3.78 6.93 9.94
N ILE A 185 3.43 5.71 9.50
CA ILE A 185 3.84 4.48 10.19
C ILE A 185 5.36 4.32 10.15
N ALA A 186 6.00 4.59 8.99
CA ALA A 186 7.46 4.50 8.88
C ALA A 186 8.18 5.55 9.75
N GLN A 187 7.65 6.77 9.81
CA GLN A 187 8.17 7.83 10.67
C GLN A 187 8.00 7.48 12.15
N ASP A 188 6.86 6.91 12.51
CA ASP A 188 6.60 6.43 13.87
C ASP A 188 7.57 5.32 14.26
N ALA A 189 7.76 4.33 13.40
CA ALA A 189 8.70 3.25 13.63
C ALA A 189 10.17 3.72 13.69
N ALA A 190 10.52 4.78 12.96
CA ALA A 190 11.86 5.38 12.97
C ALA A 190 12.06 6.38 14.13
N GLY A 191 11.05 6.66 14.96
CA GLY A 191 11.14 7.61 16.06
C GLY A 191 11.31 9.06 15.62
N VAL A 192 10.98 9.41 14.36
CA VAL A 192 11.08 10.79 13.85
C VAL A 192 9.72 11.48 13.89
N ALA A 193 9.75 12.82 13.94
CA ALA A 193 8.52 13.61 13.98
C ALA A 193 7.62 13.35 12.77
N ALA A 194 6.32 13.34 12.99
CA ALA A 194 5.33 13.23 11.92
C ALA A 194 5.56 14.34 10.87
N ALA A 195 5.39 13.99 9.59
CA ALA A 195 5.67 14.85 8.44
C ALA A 195 7.16 15.30 8.30
N SER A 196 8.09 14.64 8.98
CA SER A 196 9.53 14.85 8.76
C SER A 196 9.88 14.66 7.28
N GLY A 197 10.66 15.59 6.69
CA GLY A 197 11.04 15.53 5.30
C GLY A 197 9.91 15.80 4.29
N TRP A 198 8.78 16.39 4.70
CA TRP A 198 7.63 16.67 3.85
C TRP A 198 7.99 17.49 2.60
N PHE A 199 8.86 18.50 2.76
CA PHE A 199 9.27 19.35 1.65
C PHE A 199 10.01 18.56 0.56
N PHE A 200 10.95 17.72 0.96
CA PHE A 200 11.66 16.83 0.05
C PHE A 200 10.68 15.91 -0.72
N ARG A 201 9.72 15.31 -0.02
CA ARG A 201 8.72 14.44 -0.64
C ARG A 201 7.81 15.19 -1.61
N VAL A 202 7.39 16.41 -1.27
CA VAL A 202 6.58 17.25 -2.17
C VAL A 202 7.35 17.61 -3.45
N VAL A 203 8.64 17.94 -3.34
CA VAL A 203 9.45 18.23 -4.53
C VAL A 203 9.52 17.01 -5.46
N PHE A 204 9.76 15.81 -4.91
CA PHE A 204 9.79 14.59 -5.72
C PHE A 204 8.40 14.22 -6.27
N LEU A 205 7.33 14.44 -5.53
CA LEU A 205 5.96 14.23 -6.01
C LEU A 205 5.63 15.13 -7.21
N LEU A 206 6.15 16.35 -7.24
CA LEU A 206 5.91 17.29 -8.35
C LEU A 206 6.77 16.99 -9.59
N ILE A 207 7.87 16.27 -9.43
CA ILE A 207 8.75 15.88 -10.53
C ILE A 207 8.28 14.56 -11.18
N ALA A 208 7.67 13.67 -10.40
CA ALA A 208 7.22 12.36 -10.84
C ALA A 208 5.88 12.39 -11.57
#